data_0a218247c612c1b235f5e78ea43f3dbc
#
_entry.id   0a218247c612c1b235f5e78ea43f3dbc
#
_cell.length_a   1.000
_cell.length_b   1.000
_cell.length_c   1.000
_cell.angle_alpha   90.00
_cell.angle_beta   90.00
_cell.angle_gamma   90.00
#
_symmetry.space_group_name_H-M   'P 1'
#
loop_
_entity.id
_entity.type
_entity.pdbx_description
1 polymer ?
#
loop_
_entity_poly.entity_id
_entity_poly.type
_entity_poly.pdbx_seq_one_letter_code
_entity_poly.pdbx_strand_id
1 'polypeptide(L)'
;PLYSSAASDVYKRQAFKQDGWNAVRKLSWHMIFRGKRLDDNGPMGASLIELQMRYPNQSFLDYVNETAEHLNYGEPRLVDGTIARIWPHVNTIWADDAFMAISFLARMGKMTGDEKYFNDAANQVLNYTRYLWCPEKQIYYHCYHTDNKEHGVAHWSRANGWVFMAQADLLSMMPKDHPMREAVIENFRQQASGVARYQGKNGLWHQLLDKEDSYEEITGTAMFVFGIARGVKEGWLHPDFIYVAEQGLKGMMKKISDNGDVTSICVGTGIMPSLVYYYNRPTQENDPM
;
A
#
# COMPACT_ATOMS: atom_id res chain seq x y z
N PRO A 1 8.75 -4.39 34.76
CA PRO A 1 10.05 -3.85 34.48
C PRO A 1 9.96 -2.98 33.23
N LEU A 2 10.03 -1.67 33.45
CA LEU A 2 10.17 -0.70 32.38
C LEU A 2 11.61 -0.87 31.86
N TYR A 3 11.79 -1.68 30.85
CA TYR A 3 13.04 -1.72 30.10
C TYR A 3 13.31 -0.32 29.60
N SER A 4 14.54 0.12 29.78
CA SER A 4 14.97 1.44 29.41
C SER A 4 14.56 1.73 27.98
N SER A 5 13.48 2.45 27.81
CA SER A 5 12.96 2.90 26.53
C SER A 5 14.05 3.56 25.68
N ALA A 6 15.02 4.20 26.34
CA ALA A 6 16.13 4.88 25.69
C ALA A 6 17.09 3.96 24.94
N ALA A 7 17.52 2.81 25.51
CA ALA A 7 18.43 1.89 24.82
C ALA A 7 17.74 1.18 23.65
N SER A 8 16.47 0.77 23.82
CA SER A 8 15.66 0.22 22.75
C SER A 8 15.42 1.25 21.64
N ASP A 9 15.19 2.51 21.99
CA ASP A 9 15.01 3.60 21.04
C ASP A 9 16.30 3.92 20.26
N VAL A 10 17.45 3.91 20.93
CA VAL A 10 18.75 4.12 20.27
C VAL A 10 19.04 2.98 19.29
N TYR A 11 18.83 1.73 19.70
CA TYR A 11 19.02 0.57 18.82
C TYR A 11 18.10 0.62 17.59
N LYS A 12 16.82 0.88 17.79
CA LYS A 12 15.86 1.03 16.67
C LYS A 12 16.24 2.17 15.74
N ARG A 13 16.68 3.32 16.29
CA ARG A 13 17.14 4.47 15.50
C ARG A 13 18.39 4.16 14.69
N GLN A 14 19.34 3.41 15.27
CA GLN A 14 20.57 2.99 14.56
C GLN A 14 20.28 1.98 13.47
N ALA A 15 19.45 0.97 13.73
CA ALA A 15 19.00 0.01 12.72
C ALA A 15 18.27 0.72 11.59
N PHE A 16 17.31 1.59 11.90
CA PHE A 16 16.56 2.34 10.90
C PHE A 16 17.45 3.25 10.04
N LYS A 17 18.46 3.88 10.63
CA LYS A 17 19.45 4.68 9.91
C LYS A 17 20.32 3.82 8.99
N GLN A 18 20.77 2.66 9.46
CA GLN A 18 21.60 1.74 8.67
C GLN A 18 20.80 1.14 7.52
N ASP A 19 19.54 0.78 7.75
CA ASP A 19 18.64 0.25 6.72
C ASP A 19 18.37 1.31 5.65
N GLY A 20 18.19 2.57 6.03
CA GLY A 20 18.08 3.67 5.07
C GLY A 20 19.33 3.81 4.19
N TRP A 21 20.52 3.73 4.74
CA TRP A 21 21.77 3.74 3.96
C TRP A 21 21.90 2.53 3.04
N ASN A 22 21.51 1.35 3.49
CA ASN A 22 21.49 0.14 2.66
C ASN A 22 20.47 0.27 1.53
N ALA A 23 19.33 0.88 1.80
CA ALA A 23 18.32 1.20 0.82
C ALA A 23 18.86 2.16 -0.25
N VAL A 24 19.48 3.28 0.13
CA VAL A 24 20.11 4.22 -0.82
C VAL A 24 21.13 3.53 -1.72
N ARG A 25 21.97 2.65 -1.17
CA ARG A 25 22.94 1.89 -1.97
C ARG A 25 22.27 0.95 -2.97
N LYS A 26 21.22 0.25 -2.57
CA LYS A 26 20.45 -0.62 -3.48
C LYS A 26 19.77 0.18 -4.57
N LEU A 27 19.27 1.36 -4.25
CA LEU A 27 18.62 2.26 -5.20
C LEU A 27 19.55 2.81 -6.25
N SER A 28 20.77 3.19 -5.89
CA SER A 28 21.76 3.61 -6.88
C SER A 28 21.95 2.54 -7.96
N TRP A 29 21.86 1.25 -7.58
CA TRP A 29 21.88 0.13 -8.50
C TRP A 29 20.59 0.03 -9.34
N HIS A 30 19.42 0.14 -8.71
CA HIS A 30 18.12 0.04 -9.40
C HIS A 30 17.93 1.18 -10.42
N MET A 31 18.30 2.40 -10.07
CA MET A 31 18.21 3.54 -10.98
C MET A 31 19.09 3.40 -12.21
N ILE A 32 20.27 2.76 -12.08
CA ILE A 32 21.18 2.54 -13.21
C ILE A 32 20.66 1.44 -14.14
N PHE A 33 20.06 0.38 -13.61
CA PHE A 33 19.73 -0.84 -14.37
C PHE A 33 18.25 -1.02 -14.72
N ARG A 34 17.31 -0.47 -13.94
CA ARG A 34 15.86 -0.68 -14.15
C ARG A 34 15.08 0.54 -14.62
N GLY A 35 15.69 1.70 -14.64
CA GLY A 35 15.00 2.96 -14.92
C GLY A 35 14.09 3.39 -13.76
N LYS A 36 13.40 4.50 -13.94
CA LYS A 36 12.48 5.05 -12.96
C LYS A 36 11.14 4.32 -13.08
N ARG A 37 10.85 3.42 -12.15
CA ARG A 37 9.59 2.69 -12.05
C ARG A 37 8.88 3.08 -10.78
N LEU A 38 7.58 3.27 -10.87
CA LEU A 38 6.75 3.62 -9.71
C LEU A 38 6.87 2.58 -8.59
N ASP A 39 6.83 1.29 -8.92
CA ASP A 39 6.96 0.17 -7.96
C ASP A 39 8.24 0.25 -7.11
N ASP A 40 9.35 0.68 -7.72
CA ASP A 40 10.65 0.74 -7.06
C ASP A 40 10.85 2.10 -6.35
N ASN A 41 10.50 3.19 -7.01
CA ASN A 41 10.84 4.55 -6.56
C ASN A 41 9.85 5.11 -5.54
N GLY A 42 8.56 4.82 -5.68
CA GLY A 42 7.53 5.36 -4.79
C GLY A 42 7.69 4.92 -3.34
N PRO A 43 7.64 3.60 -3.03
CA PRO A 43 7.79 3.10 -1.66
C PRO A 43 9.14 3.43 -1.04
N MET A 44 10.19 3.38 -1.85
CA MET A 44 11.52 3.71 -1.39
C MET A 44 11.68 5.21 -1.11
N GLY A 45 11.18 6.05 -2.00
CA GLY A 45 11.12 7.49 -1.76
C GLY A 45 10.32 7.83 -0.50
N ALA A 46 9.18 7.15 -0.29
CA ALA A 46 8.38 7.29 0.92
C ALA A 46 9.18 6.95 2.20
N SER A 47 9.95 5.87 2.16
CA SER A 47 10.83 5.46 3.28
C SER A 47 11.97 6.46 3.50
N LEU A 48 12.55 7.00 2.42
CA LEU A 48 13.61 8.00 2.50
C LEU A 48 13.11 9.35 3.03
N ILE A 49 11.86 9.74 2.75
CA ILE A 49 11.26 10.94 3.36
C ILE A 49 11.18 10.78 4.88
N GLU A 50 10.75 9.61 5.37
CA GLU A 50 10.73 9.35 6.83
C GLU A 50 12.13 9.44 7.46
N LEU A 51 13.15 8.94 6.76
CA LEU A 51 14.55 9.07 7.19
C LEU A 51 15.01 10.52 7.13
N GLN A 52 14.72 11.24 6.05
CA GLN A 52 15.08 12.64 5.86
C GLN A 52 14.51 13.53 6.95
N MET A 53 13.25 13.32 7.35
CA MET A 53 12.63 14.08 8.42
C MET A 53 13.26 13.82 9.79
N ARG A 54 13.86 12.64 10.02
CA ARG A 54 14.49 12.26 11.29
C ARG A 54 16.00 12.48 11.32
N TYR A 55 16.64 12.23 10.18
CA TYR A 55 18.09 12.25 10.00
C TYR A 55 18.44 12.94 8.69
N PRO A 56 18.35 14.27 8.63
CA PRO A 56 18.57 15.02 7.38
C PRO A 56 19.90 14.64 6.70
N ASN A 57 19.84 14.33 5.42
CA ASN A 57 20.99 13.96 4.60
C ASN A 57 20.75 14.38 3.16
N GLN A 58 21.76 15.02 2.53
CA GLN A 58 21.62 15.56 1.19
C GLN A 58 21.31 14.45 0.16
N SER A 59 21.95 13.29 0.26
CA SER A 59 21.69 12.19 -0.68
C SER A 59 20.25 11.64 -0.58
N PHE A 60 19.64 11.68 0.60
CA PHE A 60 18.23 11.31 0.74
C PHE A 60 17.34 12.35 0.05
N LEU A 61 17.65 13.62 0.29
CA LEU A 61 16.89 14.73 -0.28
C LEU A 61 16.99 14.76 -1.80
N ASP A 62 18.16 14.54 -2.35
CA ASP A 62 18.39 14.49 -3.81
C ASP A 62 17.54 13.39 -4.45
N TYR A 63 17.55 12.17 -3.87
CA TYR A 63 16.72 11.07 -4.35
C TYR A 63 15.21 11.37 -4.22
N VAL A 64 14.79 11.91 -3.09
CA VAL A 64 13.37 12.27 -2.86
C VAL A 64 12.91 13.32 -3.86
N ASN A 65 13.73 14.34 -4.15
CA ASN A 65 13.42 15.37 -5.13
C ASN A 65 13.35 14.78 -6.55
N GLU A 66 14.29 13.91 -6.92
CA GLU A 66 14.27 13.23 -8.21
C GLU A 66 13.04 12.34 -8.40
N THR A 67 12.64 11.61 -7.34
CA THR A 67 11.39 10.83 -7.33
C THR A 67 10.17 11.72 -7.46
N ALA A 68 10.13 12.86 -6.76
CA ALA A 68 9.04 13.82 -6.84
C ALA A 68 8.91 14.42 -8.25
N GLU A 69 10.03 14.76 -8.88
CA GLU A 69 10.05 15.26 -10.26
C GLU A 69 9.51 14.20 -11.22
N HIS A 70 9.93 12.95 -11.06
CA HIS A 70 9.45 11.86 -11.89
C HIS A 70 7.93 11.64 -11.71
N LEU A 71 7.41 11.57 -10.48
CA LEU A 71 5.98 11.41 -10.25
C LEU A 71 5.14 12.57 -10.80
N ASN A 72 5.67 13.79 -10.71
CA ASN A 72 4.95 14.97 -11.18
C ASN A 72 4.92 15.10 -12.71
N TYR A 73 6.00 14.72 -13.41
CA TYR A 73 6.19 15.06 -14.82
C TYR A 73 6.57 13.87 -15.71
N GLY A 74 7.05 12.79 -15.16
CA GLY A 74 7.57 11.62 -15.89
C GLY A 74 6.67 10.39 -15.82
N GLU A 75 5.86 10.27 -14.76
CA GLU A 75 4.98 9.12 -14.62
C GLU A 75 3.78 9.24 -15.56
N PRO A 76 3.47 8.20 -16.35
CA PRO A 76 2.35 8.24 -17.28
C PRO A 76 1.00 8.44 -16.56
N ARG A 77 0.17 9.32 -17.11
CA ARG A 77 -1.15 9.63 -16.58
C ARG A 77 -2.20 9.67 -17.69
N LEU A 78 -3.40 9.27 -17.34
CA LEU A 78 -4.58 9.49 -18.18
C LEU A 78 -4.97 10.98 -18.21
N VAL A 79 -5.90 11.34 -19.09
CA VAL A 79 -6.37 12.73 -19.23
C VAL A 79 -6.93 13.31 -17.93
N ASP A 80 -7.51 12.47 -17.06
CA ASP A 80 -8.03 12.87 -15.75
C ASP A 80 -6.97 12.92 -14.65
N GLY A 81 -5.70 12.71 -14.99
CA GLY A 81 -4.57 12.72 -14.07
C GLY A 81 -4.29 11.39 -13.36
N THR A 82 -5.09 10.35 -13.62
CA THR A 82 -4.88 9.01 -13.02
C THR A 82 -3.57 8.40 -13.52
N ILE A 83 -2.73 7.96 -12.61
CA ILE A 83 -1.51 7.22 -12.96
C ILE A 83 -1.89 5.89 -13.60
N ALA A 84 -1.25 5.59 -14.76
CA ALA A 84 -1.50 4.38 -15.53
C ALA A 84 -0.20 3.81 -16.07
N ARG A 85 -0.12 2.49 -16.19
CA ARG A 85 1.08 1.81 -16.65
C ARG A 85 1.21 1.84 -18.18
N ILE A 86 2.47 1.98 -18.62
CA ILE A 86 2.89 1.73 -20.01
C ILE A 86 3.73 0.46 -20.14
N TRP A 87 4.02 -0.20 -19.01
CA TRP A 87 4.77 -1.46 -18.92
C TRP A 87 4.43 -2.17 -17.60
N PRO A 88 4.37 -3.49 -17.52
CA PRO A 88 4.50 -4.49 -18.62
C PRO A 88 3.24 -4.59 -19.50
N HIS A 89 2.12 -4.04 -19.06
CA HIS A 89 0.86 -4.00 -19.78
C HIS A 89 0.48 -2.54 -20.01
N VAL A 90 0.54 -2.13 -21.27
CA VAL A 90 0.24 -0.75 -21.67
C VAL A 90 -1.23 -0.43 -21.41
N ASN A 91 -1.53 0.82 -21.08
CA ASN A 91 -2.89 1.32 -20.87
C ASN A 91 -3.66 0.55 -19.79
N THR A 92 -2.99 0.23 -18.68
CA THR A 92 -3.62 -0.42 -17.53
C THR A 92 -3.46 0.40 -16.26
N ILE A 93 -4.47 0.31 -15.39
CA ILE A 93 -4.45 0.84 -14.02
C ILE A 93 -4.39 -0.36 -13.08
N TRP A 94 -3.41 -0.40 -12.19
CA TRP A 94 -3.27 -1.46 -11.20
C TRP A 94 -3.53 -0.92 -9.80
N ALA A 95 -4.26 -1.67 -9.00
CA ALA A 95 -4.58 -1.27 -7.63
C ALA A 95 -3.31 -1.09 -6.76
N ASP A 96 -2.25 -1.83 -7.07
CA ASP A 96 -0.94 -1.73 -6.41
C ASP A 96 -0.36 -0.32 -6.50
N ASP A 97 -0.47 0.31 -7.67
CA ASP A 97 0.11 1.63 -7.95
C ASP A 97 -0.48 2.73 -7.06
N ALA A 98 -1.67 2.52 -6.51
CA ALA A 98 -2.25 3.44 -5.54
C ALA A 98 -1.31 3.63 -4.34
N PHE A 99 -0.79 2.54 -3.75
CA PHE A 99 0.15 2.67 -2.63
C PHE A 99 1.49 3.25 -3.08
N MET A 100 1.99 2.82 -4.21
CA MET A 100 3.30 3.24 -4.73
C MET A 100 3.39 4.75 -4.94
N ALA A 101 2.31 5.37 -5.42
CA ALA A 101 2.23 6.81 -5.61
C ALA A 101 1.79 7.57 -4.34
N ILE A 102 0.65 7.17 -3.76
CA ILE A 102 -0.04 7.93 -2.72
C ILE A 102 0.80 8.01 -1.43
N SER A 103 1.46 6.90 -1.04
CA SER A 103 2.32 6.89 0.15
C SER A 103 3.48 7.86 0.05
N PHE A 104 4.07 8.01 -1.13
CA PHE A 104 5.10 9.00 -1.41
C PHE A 104 4.54 10.41 -1.38
N LEU A 105 3.47 10.67 -2.13
CA LEU A 105 2.84 11.99 -2.23
C LEU A 105 2.38 12.51 -0.87
N ALA A 106 1.75 11.67 -0.05
CA ALA A 106 1.32 12.03 1.30
C ALA A 106 2.50 12.48 2.18
N ARG A 107 3.63 11.76 2.10
CA ARG A 107 4.85 12.11 2.84
C ARG A 107 5.51 13.38 2.30
N MET A 108 5.50 13.59 0.98
CA MET A 108 5.95 14.84 0.39
C MET A 108 5.14 16.03 0.89
N GLY A 109 3.80 15.92 0.89
CA GLY A 109 2.92 16.95 1.44
C GLY A 109 3.25 17.26 2.91
N LYS A 110 3.46 16.21 3.72
CA LYS A 110 3.85 16.37 5.13
C LYS A 110 5.23 17.02 5.32
N MET A 111 6.21 16.63 4.51
CA MET A 111 7.58 17.12 4.62
C MET A 111 7.70 18.59 4.14
N THR A 112 7.03 18.93 3.04
CA THR A 112 7.19 20.23 2.37
C THR A 112 6.14 21.25 2.77
N GLY A 113 4.97 20.82 3.26
CA GLY A 113 3.80 21.68 3.47
C GLY A 113 3.10 22.11 2.16
N ASP A 114 3.51 21.59 1.00
CA ASP A 114 2.93 21.92 -0.30
C ASP A 114 1.67 21.09 -0.56
N GLU A 115 0.51 21.75 -0.57
CA GLU A 115 -0.81 21.13 -0.74
C GLU A 115 -0.98 20.37 -2.07
N LYS A 116 -0.19 20.72 -3.09
CA LYS A 116 -0.28 20.01 -4.39
C LYS A 116 -0.10 18.50 -4.26
N TYR A 117 0.74 18.06 -3.32
CA TYR A 117 0.98 16.63 -3.08
C TYR A 117 -0.22 15.96 -2.42
N PHE A 118 -0.88 16.62 -1.46
CA PHE A 118 -2.11 16.10 -0.87
C PHE A 118 -3.26 16.10 -1.87
N ASN A 119 -3.35 17.15 -2.70
CA ASN A 119 -4.33 17.23 -3.78
C ASN A 119 -4.17 16.08 -4.78
N ASP A 120 -2.94 15.82 -5.24
CA ASP A 120 -2.67 14.71 -6.16
C ASP A 120 -2.96 13.35 -5.50
N ALA A 121 -2.46 13.13 -4.27
CA ALA A 121 -2.72 11.89 -3.53
C ALA A 121 -4.23 11.61 -3.36
N ALA A 122 -5.02 12.61 -2.99
CA ALA A 122 -6.47 12.47 -2.84
C ALA A 122 -7.16 12.22 -4.19
N ASN A 123 -6.74 12.93 -5.26
CA ASN A 123 -7.22 12.66 -6.60
C ASN A 123 -6.91 11.23 -7.06
N GLN A 124 -5.70 10.72 -6.76
CA GLN A 124 -5.37 9.33 -7.06
C GLN A 124 -6.32 8.37 -6.33
N VAL A 125 -6.59 8.54 -5.03
CA VAL A 125 -7.57 7.70 -4.30
C VAL A 125 -8.91 7.67 -5.02
N LEU A 126 -9.47 8.85 -5.33
CA LEU A 126 -10.79 8.95 -5.95
C LEU A 126 -10.83 8.42 -7.38
N ASN A 127 -9.76 8.64 -8.15
CA ASN A 127 -9.64 8.15 -9.51
C ASN A 127 -9.47 6.63 -9.55
N TYR A 128 -8.58 6.06 -8.73
CA TYR A 128 -8.45 4.60 -8.61
C TYR A 128 -9.77 3.94 -8.22
N THR A 129 -10.54 4.59 -7.33
CA THR A 129 -11.88 4.13 -6.97
C THR A 129 -12.82 4.15 -8.17
N ARG A 130 -12.82 5.21 -8.97
CA ARG A 130 -13.64 5.29 -10.19
C ARG A 130 -13.37 4.14 -11.16
N TYR A 131 -12.10 3.73 -11.31
CA TYR A 131 -11.71 2.71 -12.28
C TYR A 131 -11.76 1.27 -11.75
N LEU A 132 -11.51 1.07 -10.46
CA LEU A 132 -11.27 -0.27 -9.93
C LEU A 132 -12.31 -0.77 -8.93
N TRP A 133 -13.22 0.10 -8.47
CA TRP A 133 -14.19 -0.26 -7.45
C TRP A 133 -15.28 -1.20 -7.95
N CYS A 134 -15.59 -2.24 -7.19
CA CYS A 134 -16.72 -3.12 -7.40
C CYS A 134 -17.81 -2.79 -6.36
N PRO A 135 -18.86 -2.03 -6.72
CA PRO A 135 -19.87 -1.57 -5.76
C PRO A 135 -20.61 -2.71 -5.06
N GLU A 136 -20.88 -3.79 -5.79
CA GLU A 136 -21.63 -4.95 -5.29
C GLU A 136 -20.87 -5.70 -4.21
N LYS A 137 -19.53 -5.74 -4.34
CA LYS A 137 -18.64 -6.45 -3.42
C LYS A 137 -17.99 -5.53 -2.39
N GLN A 138 -17.92 -4.23 -2.66
CA GLN A 138 -17.21 -3.21 -1.86
C GLN A 138 -15.71 -3.52 -1.68
N ILE A 139 -15.09 -4.02 -2.74
CA ILE A 139 -13.65 -4.29 -2.87
C ILE A 139 -13.19 -3.91 -4.28
N TYR A 140 -11.88 -3.80 -4.46
CA TYR A 140 -11.27 -3.39 -5.73
C TYR A 140 -10.94 -4.59 -6.61
N TYR A 141 -11.13 -4.44 -7.92
CA TYR A 141 -10.46 -5.27 -8.92
C TYR A 141 -8.95 -5.01 -8.89
N HIS A 142 -8.16 -6.03 -9.24
CA HIS A 142 -6.70 -5.90 -9.31
C HIS A 142 -6.27 -4.89 -10.37
N CYS A 143 -6.92 -4.87 -11.52
CA CYS A 143 -6.59 -3.97 -12.60
C CYS A 143 -7.80 -3.57 -13.45
N TYR A 144 -7.60 -2.52 -14.25
CA TYR A 144 -8.51 -2.05 -15.27
C TYR A 144 -7.74 -1.80 -16.57
N HIS A 145 -8.27 -2.26 -17.69
CA HIS A 145 -7.74 -2.05 -19.04
C HIS A 145 -8.45 -0.86 -19.69
N THR A 146 -7.73 0.23 -19.93
CA THR A 146 -8.34 1.49 -20.40
C THR A 146 -8.75 1.44 -21.86
N ASP A 147 -8.10 0.61 -22.69
CA ASP A 147 -8.37 0.49 -24.11
C ASP A 147 -9.74 -0.13 -24.39
N ASN A 148 -10.05 -1.24 -23.73
CA ASN A 148 -11.32 -1.95 -23.89
C ASN A 148 -12.32 -1.65 -22.77
N LYS A 149 -11.94 -0.84 -21.77
CA LYS A 149 -12.78 -0.46 -20.62
C LYS A 149 -13.27 -1.65 -19.79
N GLU A 150 -12.39 -2.61 -19.58
CA GLU A 150 -12.71 -3.84 -18.85
C GLU A 150 -11.91 -3.96 -17.57
N HIS A 151 -12.56 -4.49 -16.53
CA HIS A 151 -11.88 -4.87 -15.30
C HIS A 151 -11.13 -6.18 -15.51
N GLY A 152 -10.02 -6.34 -14.76
CA GLY A 152 -9.40 -7.64 -14.58
C GLY A 152 -10.31 -8.60 -13.81
N VAL A 153 -9.96 -9.88 -13.84
CA VAL A 153 -10.83 -10.97 -13.34
C VAL A 153 -10.76 -11.17 -11.81
N ALA A 154 -9.79 -10.57 -11.12
CA ALA A 154 -9.45 -10.92 -9.76
C ALA A 154 -9.68 -9.77 -8.77
N HIS A 155 -10.21 -10.10 -7.60
CA HIS A 155 -10.17 -9.27 -6.40
C HIS A 155 -9.01 -9.75 -5.50
N TRP A 156 -7.78 -9.49 -5.95
CA TRP A 156 -6.58 -9.95 -5.27
C TRP A 156 -6.41 -9.26 -3.92
N SER A 157 -6.17 -10.06 -2.86
CA SER A 157 -6.11 -9.59 -1.47
C SER A 157 -5.07 -8.50 -1.27
N ARG A 158 -3.83 -8.74 -1.69
CA ARG A 158 -2.73 -7.79 -1.52
C ARG A 158 -2.96 -6.49 -2.28
N ALA A 159 -3.51 -6.53 -3.49
CA ALA A 159 -3.86 -5.32 -4.25
C ALA A 159 -4.87 -4.45 -3.49
N ASN A 160 -5.91 -5.08 -2.92
CA ASN A 160 -6.85 -4.40 -2.03
C ASN A 160 -6.18 -3.86 -0.76
N GLY A 161 -5.22 -4.61 -0.22
CA GLY A 161 -4.40 -4.17 0.92
C GLY A 161 -3.59 -2.91 0.61
N TRP A 162 -2.99 -2.84 -0.57
CA TRP A 162 -2.25 -1.66 -1.02
C TRP A 162 -3.13 -0.41 -1.09
N VAL A 163 -4.31 -0.49 -1.71
CA VAL A 163 -5.26 0.63 -1.75
C VAL A 163 -5.67 1.05 -0.34
N PHE A 164 -5.92 0.09 0.55
CA PHE A 164 -6.33 0.37 1.92
C PHE A 164 -5.23 1.06 2.73
N MET A 165 -3.98 0.59 2.62
CA MET A 165 -2.83 1.23 3.26
C MET A 165 -2.55 2.63 2.71
N ALA A 166 -2.69 2.83 1.39
CA ALA A 166 -2.50 4.13 0.75
C ALA A 166 -3.44 5.19 1.34
N GLN A 167 -4.71 4.84 1.50
CA GLN A 167 -5.70 5.71 2.11
C GLN A 167 -5.39 5.99 3.59
N ALA A 168 -4.99 4.95 4.36
CA ALA A 168 -4.62 5.11 5.76
C ALA A 168 -3.40 6.03 5.93
N ASP A 169 -2.40 5.89 5.06
CA ASP A 169 -1.22 6.76 5.03
C ASP A 169 -1.61 8.20 4.72
N LEU A 170 -2.38 8.43 3.66
CA LEU A 170 -2.85 9.75 3.26
C LEU A 170 -3.63 10.44 4.39
N LEU A 171 -4.63 9.76 4.95
CA LEU A 171 -5.46 10.30 6.03
C LEU A 171 -4.67 10.60 7.30
N SER A 172 -3.59 9.86 7.56
CA SER A 172 -2.70 10.11 8.71
C SER A 172 -1.86 11.36 8.58
N MET A 173 -1.65 11.87 7.36
CA MET A 173 -0.73 12.96 7.05
C MET A 173 -1.44 14.21 6.51
N MET A 174 -2.54 14.03 5.80
CA MET A 174 -3.34 15.10 5.21
C MET A 174 -3.93 16.02 6.29
N PRO A 175 -3.92 17.34 6.09
CA PRO A 175 -4.56 18.29 7.00
C PRO A 175 -6.02 17.92 7.28
N LYS A 176 -6.47 18.17 8.52
CA LYS A 176 -7.85 17.81 8.93
C LYS A 176 -8.92 18.59 8.20
N ASP A 177 -8.60 19.79 7.77
CA ASP A 177 -9.45 20.75 7.05
C ASP A 177 -9.30 20.65 5.52
N HIS A 178 -8.53 19.69 5.01
CA HIS A 178 -8.35 19.52 3.56
C HIS A 178 -9.68 19.20 2.88
N PRO A 179 -10.04 19.89 1.78
CA PRO A 179 -11.39 19.81 1.18
C PRO A 179 -11.79 18.41 0.70
N MET A 180 -10.84 17.58 0.29
CA MET A 180 -11.12 16.20 -0.16
C MET A 180 -11.04 15.16 0.96
N ARG A 181 -10.73 15.55 2.20
CA ARG A 181 -10.50 14.60 3.30
C ARG A 181 -11.70 13.71 3.58
N GLU A 182 -12.91 14.29 3.65
CA GLU A 182 -14.10 13.51 3.96
C GLU A 182 -14.43 12.49 2.85
N ALA A 183 -14.21 12.85 1.59
CA ALA A 183 -14.37 11.91 0.47
C ALA A 183 -13.41 10.69 0.58
N VAL A 184 -12.17 10.93 1.00
CA VAL A 184 -11.20 9.84 1.25
C VAL A 184 -11.61 9.00 2.46
N ILE A 185 -12.11 9.62 3.55
CA ILE A 185 -12.62 8.88 4.73
C ILE A 185 -13.80 8.00 4.34
N GLU A 186 -14.74 8.52 3.57
CA GLU A 186 -15.91 7.75 3.14
C GLU A 186 -15.50 6.55 2.27
N ASN A 187 -14.56 6.76 1.34
CA ASN A 187 -14.00 5.69 0.53
C ASN A 187 -13.32 4.61 1.39
N PHE A 188 -12.56 5.04 2.39
CA PHE A 188 -11.92 4.15 3.35
C PHE A 188 -12.93 3.32 4.16
N ARG A 189 -14.04 3.94 4.61
CA ARG A 189 -15.13 3.28 5.34
C ARG A 189 -15.82 2.21 4.50
N GLN A 190 -16.11 2.53 3.25
CA GLN A 190 -16.74 1.59 2.31
C GLN A 190 -15.84 0.37 2.06
N GLN A 191 -14.55 0.60 1.82
CA GLN A 191 -13.60 -0.49 1.65
C GLN A 191 -13.43 -1.31 2.93
N ALA A 192 -13.36 -0.68 4.11
CA ALA A 192 -13.28 -1.39 5.38
C ALA A 192 -14.49 -2.31 5.60
N SER A 193 -15.68 -1.84 5.26
CA SER A 193 -16.93 -2.64 5.35
C SER A 193 -16.91 -3.81 4.37
N GLY A 194 -16.42 -3.61 3.16
CA GLY A 194 -16.26 -4.68 2.18
C GLY A 194 -15.24 -5.72 2.64
N VAL A 195 -14.06 -5.28 3.01
CA VAL A 195 -12.99 -6.15 3.50
C VAL A 195 -13.43 -6.97 4.69
N ALA A 196 -14.10 -6.37 5.68
CA ALA A 196 -14.59 -7.08 6.88
C ALA A 196 -15.50 -8.26 6.52
N ARG A 197 -16.32 -8.16 5.47
CA ARG A 197 -17.21 -9.25 5.03
C ARG A 197 -16.47 -10.50 4.52
N TYR A 198 -15.26 -10.32 4.00
CA TYR A 198 -14.46 -11.39 3.41
C TYR A 198 -13.41 -11.96 4.37
N GLN A 199 -13.47 -11.60 5.65
CA GLN A 199 -12.59 -12.21 6.64
C GLN A 199 -12.94 -13.69 6.84
N GLY A 200 -11.96 -14.56 6.67
CA GLY A 200 -12.13 -16.00 6.89
C GLY A 200 -12.32 -16.36 8.36
N LYS A 201 -12.83 -17.56 8.63
CA LYS A 201 -13.11 -18.07 9.98
C LYS A 201 -11.90 -18.11 10.90
N ASN A 202 -10.70 -18.21 10.33
CA ASN A 202 -9.43 -18.22 11.06
C ASN A 202 -8.87 -16.81 11.31
N GLY A 203 -9.59 -15.76 10.87
CA GLY A 203 -9.21 -14.37 10.97
C GLY A 203 -8.37 -13.85 9.78
N LEU A 204 -7.85 -14.74 8.94
CA LEU A 204 -7.09 -14.39 7.75
C LEU A 204 -8.01 -14.08 6.58
N TRP A 205 -7.50 -13.34 5.58
CA TRP A 205 -8.16 -13.17 4.30
C TRP A 205 -7.54 -14.10 3.25
N HIS A 206 -8.38 -14.51 2.32
CA HIS A 206 -7.98 -15.38 1.23
C HIS A 206 -7.22 -14.61 0.14
N GLN A 207 -6.40 -15.32 -0.63
CA GLN A 207 -5.65 -14.80 -1.78
C GLN A 207 -6.55 -14.02 -2.76
N LEU A 208 -7.73 -14.54 -3.04
CA LEU A 208 -8.80 -13.89 -3.75
C LEU A 208 -9.91 -13.61 -2.75
N LEU A 209 -10.19 -12.33 -2.46
CA LEU A 209 -11.08 -11.95 -1.35
C LEU A 209 -12.48 -12.58 -1.45
N ASP A 210 -13.02 -12.67 -2.66
CA ASP A 210 -14.35 -13.20 -2.93
C ASP A 210 -14.37 -14.72 -3.22
N LYS A 211 -13.28 -15.44 -2.91
CA LYS A 211 -13.11 -16.87 -3.16
C LYS A 211 -12.58 -17.57 -1.91
N GLU A 212 -13.49 -18.10 -1.10
CA GLU A 212 -13.18 -18.81 0.14
C GLU A 212 -12.40 -20.12 -0.07
N ASP A 213 -12.37 -20.65 -1.28
CA ASP A 213 -11.62 -21.83 -1.69
C ASP A 213 -10.17 -21.52 -2.13
N SER A 214 -9.79 -20.24 -2.25
CA SER A 214 -8.39 -19.86 -2.43
C SER A 214 -7.64 -19.91 -1.08
N TYR A 215 -6.31 -20.02 -1.12
CA TYR A 215 -5.53 -20.13 0.13
C TYR A 215 -5.57 -18.82 0.96
N GLU A 216 -5.37 -18.95 2.29
CA GLU A 216 -5.22 -17.82 3.20
C GLU A 216 -3.87 -17.13 2.97
N GLU A 217 -3.89 -15.80 2.83
CA GLU A 217 -2.74 -15.00 2.43
C GLU A 217 -2.41 -13.97 3.53
N ILE A 218 -1.15 -13.98 3.98
CA ILE A 218 -0.76 -13.18 5.16
C ILE A 218 -0.51 -11.70 4.85
N THR A 219 -0.04 -11.35 3.65
CA THR A 219 0.37 -9.95 3.37
C THR A 219 -0.83 -9.03 3.26
N GLY A 220 -1.86 -9.43 2.49
CA GLY A 220 -3.12 -8.69 2.45
C GLY A 220 -3.77 -8.63 3.83
N THR A 221 -3.72 -9.74 4.58
CA THR A 221 -4.21 -9.78 5.98
C THR A 221 -3.51 -8.73 6.84
N ALA A 222 -2.18 -8.63 6.79
CA ALA A 222 -1.42 -7.65 7.57
C ALA A 222 -1.80 -6.21 7.24
N MET A 223 -2.00 -5.92 5.95
CA MET A 223 -2.40 -4.60 5.47
C MET A 223 -3.80 -4.22 5.96
N PHE A 224 -4.75 -5.16 5.94
CA PHE A 224 -6.10 -4.93 6.46
C PHE A 224 -6.11 -4.72 7.97
N VAL A 225 -5.39 -5.57 8.72
CA VAL A 225 -5.23 -5.41 10.18
C VAL A 225 -4.67 -4.04 10.52
N PHE A 226 -3.60 -3.62 9.85
CA PHE A 226 -2.99 -2.31 10.06
C PHE A 226 -3.96 -1.17 9.76
N GLY A 227 -4.60 -1.18 8.59
CA GLY A 227 -5.50 -0.11 8.16
C GLY A 227 -6.75 -0.01 9.04
N ILE A 228 -7.36 -1.14 9.40
CA ILE A 228 -8.54 -1.18 10.30
C ILE A 228 -8.15 -0.65 11.69
N ALA A 229 -7.07 -1.15 12.30
CA ALA A 229 -6.61 -0.70 13.61
C ALA A 229 -6.30 0.81 13.61
N ARG A 230 -5.66 1.32 12.54
CA ARG A 230 -5.41 2.74 12.35
C ARG A 230 -6.72 3.51 12.22
N GLY A 231 -7.66 3.03 11.41
CA GLY A 231 -8.96 3.67 11.20
C GLY A 231 -9.78 3.80 12.48
N VAL A 232 -9.78 2.77 13.33
CA VAL A 232 -10.42 2.82 14.65
C VAL A 232 -9.70 3.81 15.58
N LYS A 233 -8.37 3.76 15.64
CA LYS A 233 -7.57 4.66 16.49
C LYS A 233 -7.79 6.13 16.15
N GLU A 234 -7.87 6.46 14.88
CA GLU A 234 -8.02 7.83 14.39
C GLU A 234 -9.48 8.28 14.30
N GLY A 235 -10.44 7.40 14.64
CA GLY A 235 -11.87 7.70 14.62
C GLY A 235 -12.50 7.73 13.21
N TRP A 236 -11.83 7.19 12.20
CA TRP A 236 -12.38 7.06 10.86
C TRP A 236 -13.37 5.92 10.74
N LEU A 237 -13.18 4.86 11.54
CA LEU A 237 -14.05 3.68 11.63
C LEU A 237 -14.76 3.62 12.99
N HIS A 238 -15.92 2.96 13.01
CA HIS A 238 -16.60 2.63 14.24
C HIS A 238 -15.71 1.74 15.13
N PRO A 239 -15.71 1.92 16.46
CA PRO A 239 -14.87 1.14 17.37
C PRO A 239 -14.97 -0.37 17.22
N ASP A 240 -16.15 -0.91 16.86
CA ASP A 240 -16.37 -2.35 16.68
C ASP A 240 -15.51 -2.99 15.59
N PHE A 241 -15.01 -2.22 14.64
CA PHE A 241 -14.04 -2.72 13.66
C PHE A 241 -12.76 -3.26 14.30
N ILE A 242 -12.46 -2.90 15.57
CA ILE A 242 -11.30 -3.44 16.26
C ILE A 242 -11.34 -4.97 16.36
N TYR A 243 -12.53 -5.57 16.50
CA TYR A 243 -12.67 -7.02 16.55
C TYR A 243 -12.21 -7.70 15.26
N VAL A 244 -12.44 -7.08 14.11
CA VAL A 244 -11.94 -7.57 12.81
C VAL A 244 -10.42 -7.56 12.79
N ALA A 245 -9.80 -6.46 13.22
CA ALA A 245 -8.34 -6.36 13.30
C ALA A 245 -7.73 -7.37 14.29
N GLU A 246 -8.34 -7.55 15.46
CA GLU A 246 -7.87 -8.51 16.46
C GLU A 246 -7.95 -9.96 15.97
N GLN A 247 -9.03 -10.34 15.26
CA GLN A 247 -9.13 -11.67 14.67
C GLN A 247 -8.07 -11.87 13.58
N GLY A 248 -7.86 -10.85 12.74
CA GLY A 248 -6.79 -10.86 11.73
C GLY A 248 -5.40 -11.04 12.36
N LEU A 249 -5.10 -10.28 13.41
CA LEU A 249 -3.85 -10.41 14.15
C LEU A 249 -3.65 -11.80 14.75
N LYS A 250 -4.70 -12.36 15.38
CA LYS A 250 -4.67 -13.75 15.91
C LYS A 250 -4.41 -14.79 14.81
N GLY A 251 -5.01 -14.59 13.64
CA GLY A 251 -4.78 -15.45 12.47
C GLY A 251 -3.33 -15.36 11.98
N MET A 252 -2.81 -14.14 11.86
CA MET A 252 -1.42 -13.88 11.45
C MET A 252 -0.39 -14.53 12.39
N MET A 253 -0.59 -14.41 13.70
CA MET A 253 0.34 -14.98 14.70
C MET A 253 0.50 -16.49 14.55
N LYS A 254 -0.49 -17.20 14.00
CA LYS A 254 -0.40 -18.66 13.70
C LYS A 254 0.44 -18.97 12.46
N LYS A 255 0.72 -17.98 11.62
CA LYS A 255 1.55 -18.11 10.41
C LYS A 255 3.00 -17.65 10.62
N ILE A 256 3.31 -17.23 11.86
CA ILE A 256 4.66 -16.80 12.27
C ILE A 256 5.19 -17.87 13.24
N SER A 257 6.33 -18.45 12.93
CA SER A 257 6.99 -19.42 13.79
C SER A 257 7.64 -18.79 15.02
N ASP A 258 8.03 -19.59 16.00
CA ASP A 258 8.76 -19.13 17.19
C ASP A 258 10.10 -18.44 16.83
N ASN A 259 10.70 -18.78 15.70
CA ASN A 259 11.91 -18.16 15.17
C ASN A 259 11.64 -16.83 14.42
N GLY A 260 10.37 -16.46 14.24
CA GLY A 260 9.97 -15.27 13.48
C GLY A 260 9.79 -15.50 11.98
N ASP A 261 9.89 -16.74 11.49
CA ASP A 261 9.66 -17.05 10.08
C ASP A 261 8.19 -16.87 9.73
N VAL A 262 7.91 -16.17 8.64
CA VAL A 262 6.57 -15.85 8.16
C VAL A 262 6.23 -16.73 6.95
N THR A 263 5.10 -17.42 7.01
CA THR A 263 4.61 -18.30 5.94
C THR A 263 3.38 -17.74 5.23
N SER A 264 2.93 -18.40 4.17
CA SER A 264 1.73 -18.02 3.39
C SER A 264 1.82 -16.63 2.73
N ILE A 265 3.01 -16.23 2.32
CA ILE A 265 3.26 -15.01 1.55
C ILE A 265 3.06 -15.32 0.06
N CYS A 266 2.09 -14.70 -0.59
CA CYS A 266 1.95 -14.80 -2.04
C CYS A 266 3.14 -14.17 -2.74
N VAL A 267 3.76 -14.86 -3.70
CA VAL A 267 4.84 -14.28 -4.53
C VAL A 267 4.34 -13.07 -5.34
N GLY A 268 5.27 -12.31 -5.90
CA GLY A 268 4.96 -11.20 -6.83
C GLY A 268 3.96 -11.62 -7.90
N THR A 269 2.89 -10.87 -8.10
CA THR A 269 1.74 -11.27 -8.92
C THR A 269 1.42 -10.19 -9.93
N GLY A 270 1.55 -10.51 -11.22
CA GLY A 270 1.10 -9.65 -12.31
C GLY A 270 -0.39 -9.81 -12.61
N ILE A 271 -0.88 -9.07 -13.61
CA ILE A 271 -2.25 -9.22 -14.09
C ILE A 271 -2.34 -10.32 -15.17
N MET A 272 -3.37 -11.14 -15.09
CA MET A 272 -3.65 -12.19 -16.06
C MET A 272 -5.17 -12.32 -16.29
N PRO A 273 -5.60 -12.75 -17.49
CA PRO A 273 -7.02 -12.81 -17.83
C PRO A 273 -7.75 -14.03 -17.23
N SER A 274 -7.08 -14.84 -16.43
CA SER A 274 -7.64 -16.07 -15.86
C SER A 274 -7.48 -16.13 -14.35
N LEU A 275 -8.57 -16.46 -13.63
CA LEU A 275 -8.52 -16.74 -12.18
C LEU A 275 -7.61 -17.92 -11.83
N VAL A 276 -7.45 -18.89 -12.74
CA VAL A 276 -6.55 -20.03 -12.53
C VAL A 276 -5.11 -19.59 -12.24
N TYR A 277 -4.65 -18.51 -12.87
CA TYR A 277 -3.34 -17.92 -12.57
C TYR A 277 -3.24 -17.48 -11.11
N TYR A 278 -4.25 -16.78 -10.60
CA TYR A 278 -4.26 -16.28 -9.22
C TYR A 278 -4.41 -17.39 -8.18
N TYR A 279 -5.25 -18.40 -8.44
CA TYR A 279 -5.40 -19.58 -7.58
C TYR A 279 -4.09 -20.34 -7.43
N ASN A 280 -3.31 -20.43 -8.49
CA ASN A 280 -2.07 -21.21 -8.53
C ASN A 280 -0.81 -20.39 -8.24
N ARG A 281 -0.95 -19.14 -7.75
CA ARG A 281 0.23 -18.38 -7.33
C ARG A 281 0.92 -19.10 -6.17
N PRO A 282 2.24 -19.38 -6.28
CA PRO A 282 2.96 -20.01 -5.18
C PRO A 282 2.99 -19.11 -3.94
N THR A 283 3.20 -19.73 -2.79
CA THR A 283 3.55 -19.02 -1.56
C THR A 283 5.03 -19.18 -1.28
N GLN A 284 5.61 -18.21 -0.61
CA GLN A 284 6.99 -18.21 -0.11
C GLN A 284 7.02 -17.99 1.39
N GLU A 285 8.18 -18.27 1.98
CA GLU A 285 8.49 -17.97 3.38
C GLU A 285 9.50 -16.82 3.42
N ASN A 286 9.32 -15.90 4.37
CA ASN A 286 10.24 -14.78 4.63
C ASN A 286 10.55 -13.90 3.39
N ASP A 287 9.66 -13.85 2.41
CA ASP A 287 9.83 -13.00 1.25
C ASP A 287 9.60 -11.55 1.64
N PRO A 288 10.59 -10.65 1.50
CA PRO A 288 10.42 -9.24 1.83
C PRO A 288 9.56 -8.48 0.82
N MET A 289 9.27 -9.11 -0.33
CA MET A 289 8.53 -8.58 -1.48
C MET A 289 9.09 -7.30 -2.09
#